data_77e181077a2215fba57fcad5d4c6617a
#
_entry.id   77e181077a2215fba57fcad5d4c6617a
#
_cell.length_a   1.000
_cell.length_b   1.000
_cell.length_c   1.000
_cell.angle_alpha   90.00
_cell.angle_beta   90.00
_cell.angle_gamma   90.00
#
_symmetry.space_group_name_H-M   'P 1'
#
loop_
_entity.id
_entity.type
_entity.pdbx_description
1 polymer ?
#
loop_
_entity_poly.entity_id
_entity_poly.type
_entity_poly.pdbx_seq_one_letter_code
_entity_poly.pdbx_strand_id
1 'polypeptide(L)'
;MMAFRACFGVHIPRPLYFASVFRSDTPMIRSMTAFASADADTPWGALSFELRSVNHRYLELGLRLPDELRAIEPALRERTAAKLTRGKVDLSLRFRASEAAASEIRLNDAVLDKLEATAALFAERFPKLNVDFASLLGWPGVLKREEVDQEGLRQAALDLLERALADMVATRAREGERLGGFLRERLDGIARIVADVRGWLPDIRKALRMRLEAKLAEIMQSAEFLRADNSRLEQELVLQLSRIDVDEELDRLTAHIAEARRILAAPDPAGRRLDFLMQEFNREANTLGSKSVDARTTQAAVELKVLIEQMREQVQNIE
;
A
#
# COMPACT_ATOMS: atom_id res chain seq x y z
N MET A 1 -53.85 -59.44 20.24
CA MET A 1 -54.38 -58.08 19.78
C MET A 1 -53.23 -57.07 19.90
N MET A 2 -52.62 -56.83 18.78
CA MET A 2 -51.38 -56.04 18.64
C MET A 2 -51.73 -54.56 18.44
N ALA A 3 -51.04 -53.69 19.17
CA ALA A 3 -51.09 -52.23 18.93
C ALA A 3 -49.73 -51.74 18.47
N PHE A 4 -49.65 -51.30 17.22
CA PHE A 4 -48.54 -50.67 16.54
C PHE A 4 -48.32 -49.27 17.10
N ARG A 5 -47.13 -48.95 17.60
CA ARG A 5 -46.67 -47.58 17.85
C ARG A 5 -45.81 -47.13 16.67
N ALA A 6 -46.30 -46.16 15.93
CA ALA A 6 -45.55 -45.47 14.90
C ALA A 6 -44.68 -44.40 15.57
N CYS A 7 -43.36 -44.48 15.37
CA CYS A 7 -42.39 -43.40 15.68
C CYS A 7 -42.39 -42.42 14.51
N PHE A 8 -42.84 -41.18 14.74
CA PHE A 8 -42.62 -40.05 13.84
C PHE A 8 -41.22 -39.53 14.07
N GLY A 9 -40.31 -39.76 13.11
CA GLY A 9 -39.00 -39.11 13.03
C GLY A 9 -39.16 -37.72 12.54
N VAL A 10 -38.84 -36.72 13.36
CA VAL A 10 -38.75 -35.33 12.99
C VAL A 10 -37.43 -35.12 12.25
N HIS A 11 -37.53 -34.93 10.95
CA HIS A 11 -36.40 -34.61 10.09
C HIS A 11 -36.12 -33.06 10.20
N ILE A 12 -35.07 -32.70 10.95
CA ILE A 12 -34.58 -31.32 11.02
C ILE A 12 -33.69 -31.07 9.81
N PRO A 13 -34.04 -30.17 8.88
CA PRO A 13 -33.15 -29.84 7.77
C PRO A 13 -31.95 -29.05 8.30
N ARG A 14 -30.75 -29.54 8.02
CA ARG A 14 -29.49 -28.81 8.25
C ARG A 14 -29.54 -27.49 7.49
N PRO A 15 -29.18 -26.37 8.10
CA PRO A 15 -29.03 -25.12 7.38
C PRO A 15 -27.87 -25.27 6.39
N LEU A 16 -28.18 -25.16 5.11
CA LEU A 16 -27.20 -24.94 4.05
C LEU A 16 -26.53 -23.59 4.32
N TYR A 17 -25.34 -23.62 4.90
CA TYR A 17 -24.43 -22.47 4.87
C TYR A 17 -24.09 -22.21 3.40
N PHE A 18 -24.80 -21.32 2.77
CA PHE A 18 -24.34 -20.60 1.60
C PHE A 18 -23.20 -19.69 2.06
N ALA A 19 -21.99 -20.24 2.08
CA ALA A 19 -20.80 -19.43 1.97
C ALA A 19 -20.82 -18.82 0.57
N SER A 20 -21.49 -17.68 0.42
CA SER A 20 -21.29 -16.80 -0.73
C SER A 20 -19.85 -16.32 -0.66
N VAL A 21 -18.96 -17.09 -1.28
CA VAL A 21 -17.67 -16.62 -1.71
C VAL A 21 -17.95 -15.47 -2.66
N PHE A 22 -17.97 -14.25 -2.16
CA PHE A 22 -17.77 -13.06 -2.98
C PHE A 22 -16.36 -13.16 -3.55
N ARG A 23 -16.21 -13.91 -4.64
CA ARG A 23 -15.16 -13.67 -5.60
C ARG A 23 -15.49 -12.32 -6.22
N SER A 24 -14.90 -11.27 -5.69
CA SER A 24 -14.78 -10.03 -6.41
C SER A 24 -13.82 -10.30 -7.58
N ASP A 25 -14.39 -10.55 -8.77
CA ASP A 25 -13.64 -10.75 -10.02
C ASP A 25 -13.00 -9.44 -10.55
N THR A 26 -12.75 -8.50 -9.69
CA THR A 26 -12.04 -7.28 -10.05
C THR A 26 -10.56 -7.46 -9.74
N PRO A 27 -9.68 -7.41 -10.74
CA PRO A 27 -8.23 -7.42 -10.52
C PRO A 27 -7.91 -6.23 -9.63
N MET A 28 -7.50 -6.49 -8.40
CA MET A 28 -7.32 -5.43 -7.43
C MET A 28 -5.85 -5.16 -7.19
N ILE A 29 -5.30 -4.26 -8.01
CA ILE A 29 -4.09 -3.53 -7.65
C ILE A 29 -4.43 -2.71 -6.40
N ARG A 30 -3.64 -2.86 -5.33
CA ARG A 30 -3.80 -2.10 -4.10
C ARG A 30 -2.61 -1.18 -3.92
N SER A 31 -2.87 0.04 -3.45
CA SER A 31 -1.81 0.94 -3.01
C SER A 31 -1.29 0.52 -1.64
N MET A 32 0.00 0.63 -1.42
CA MET A 32 0.60 0.48 -0.08
C MET A 32 0.46 1.75 0.77
N THR A 33 0.15 2.90 0.15
CA THR A 33 -0.06 4.17 0.85
C THR A 33 -1.54 4.41 1.06
N ALA A 34 -1.94 4.64 2.31
CA ALA A 34 -3.32 4.99 2.64
C ALA A 34 -3.40 5.64 4.03
N PHE A 35 -4.50 6.34 4.26
CA PHE A 35 -4.89 6.87 5.56
C PHE A 35 -6.35 6.48 5.83
N ALA A 36 -6.64 6.09 7.06
CA ALA A 36 -7.98 5.88 7.54
C ALA A 36 -8.11 6.38 8.98
N SER A 37 -9.27 6.86 9.35
CA SER A 37 -9.61 7.24 10.72
C SER A 37 -11.01 6.76 11.07
N ALA A 38 -11.20 6.41 12.33
CA ALA A 38 -12.51 6.05 12.84
C ALA A 38 -12.65 6.57 14.27
N ASP A 39 -13.82 7.12 14.57
CA ASP A 39 -14.15 7.66 15.88
C ASP A 39 -15.38 6.93 16.42
N ALA A 40 -15.45 6.79 17.73
CA ALA A 40 -16.62 6.26 18.43
C ALA A 40 -16.76 6.90 19.80
N ASP A 41 -17.97 7.32 20.10
CA ASP A 41 -18.38 7.71 21.45
C ASP A 41 -18.82 6.46 22.20
N THR A 42 -18.29 6.28 23.40
CA THR A 42 -18.62 5.18 24.30
C THR A 42 -19.14 5.75 25.62
N PRO A 43 -19.81 4.93 26.44
CA PRO A 43 -20.24 5.39 27.78
C PRO A 43 -19.07 5.87 28.64
N TRP A 44 -17.87 5.41 28.39
CA TRP A 44 -16.66 5.75 29.17
C TRP A 44 -15.88 6.93 28.58
N GLY A 45 -16.19 7.35 27.35
CA GLY A 45 -15.50 8.44 26.64
C GLY A 45 -15.37 8.21 25.16
N ALA A 46 -14.66 9.12 24.49
CA ALA A 46 -14.43 9.07 23.05
C ALA A 46 -13.16 8.27 22.72
N LEU A 47 -13.28 7.35 21.76
CA LEU A 47 -12.20 6.60 21.15
C LEU A 47 -11.94 7.13 19.73
N SER A 48 -10.68 7.27 19.36
CA SER A 48 -10.28 7.66 18.01
C SER A 48 -9.11 6.80 17.55
N PHE A 49 -9.28 6.12 16.40
CA PHE A 49 -8.21 5.43 15.68
C PHE A 49 -7.75 6.23 14.48
N GLU A 50 -6.45 6.37 14.34
CA GLU A 50 -5.79 6.84 13.12
C GLU A 50 -4.84 5.75 12.62
N LEU A 51 -5.02 5.34 11.36
CA LEU A 51 -4.17 4.37 10.68
C LEU A 51 -3.49 5.06 9.50
N ARG A 52 -2.16 4.95 9.44
CA ARG A 52 -1.36 5.46 8.33
C ARG A 52 -0.50 4.33 7.77
N SER A 53 -0.62 4.07 6.48
CA SER A 53 0.18 3.08 5.78
C SER A 53 1.12 3.76 4.78
N VAL A 54 2.38 3.32 4.74
CA VAL A 54 3.38 3.74 3.74
C VAL A 54 4.05 2.51 3.13
N ASN A 55 4.68 2.71 1.96
CA ASN A 55 5.40 1.63 1.28
C ASN A 55 6.49 1.05 2.19
N HIS A 56 6.46 -0.29 2.34
CA HIS A 56 7.52 -1.05 3.00
C HIS A 56 7.57 -2.48 2.47
N ARG A 57 8.76 -3.10 2.49
CA ARG A 57 8.98 -4.45 1.94
C ARG A 57 8.19 -5.53 2.67
N TYR A 58 8.03 -5.40 3.99
CA TYR A 58 7.33 -6.32 4.88
C TYR A 58 6.22 -5.58 5.61
N LEU A 59 5.32 -6.32 6.26
CA LEU A 59 4.39 -5.70 7.20
C LEU A 59 5.14 -5.31 8.48
N GLU A 60 5.19 -4.02 8.75
CA GLU A 60 5.73 -3.45 9.98
C GLU A 60 4.61 -2.67 10.69
N LEU A 61 4.35 -3.00 11.96
CA LEU A 61 3.28 -2.39 12.74
C LEU A 61 3.87 -1.53 13.87
N GLY A 62 3.71 -0.22 13.76
CA GLY A 62 3.92 0.74 14.83
C GLY A 62 2.62 0.99 15.58
N LEU A 63 2.60 0.79 16.90
CA LEU A 63 1.41 0.98 17.73
C LEU A 63 1.65 2.07 18.76
N ARG A 64 0.71 3.01 18.86
CA ARG A 64 0.65 4.02 19.91
C ARG A 64 -0.68 3.89 20.63
N LEU A 65 -0.64 3.42 21.86
CA LEU A 65 -1.81 3.10 22.66
C LEU A 65 -1.77 3.86 24.00
N PRO A 66 -2.91 4.31 24.50
CA PRO A 66 -3.02 4.78 25.87
C PRO A 66 -2.82 3.63 26.86
N ASP A 67 -2.38 3.92 28.08
CA ASP A 67 -2.02 2.91 29.07
C ASP A 67 -3.20 2.00 29.44
N GLU A 68 -4.42 2.53 29.45
CA GLU A 68 -5.67 1.84 29.78
C GLU A 68 -5.97 0.70 28.76
N LEU A 69 -5.51 0.86 27.52
CA LEU A 69 -5.78 -0.06 26.41
C LEU A 69 -4.54 -0.84 25.96
N ARG A 70 -3.42 -0.75 26.68
CA ARG A 70 -2.19 -1.47 26.32
C ARG A 70 -2.37 -2.99 26.31
N ALA A 71 -3.28 -3.51 27.11
CA ALA A 71 -3.56 -4.95 27.19
C ALA A 71 -4.11 -5.55 25.88
N ILE A 72 -4.73 -4.76 24.99
CA ILE A 72 -5.25 -5.25 23.70
C ILE A 72 -4.21 -5.22 22.56
N GLU A 73 -2.99 -4.78 22.79
CA GLU A 73 -1.94 -4.69 21.76
C GLU A 73 -1.77 -5.97 20.94
N PRO A 74 -1.70 -7.17 21.55
CA PRO A 74 -1.56 -8.42 20.78
C PRO A 74 -2.73 -8.65 19.81
N ALA A 75 -3.97 -8.40 20.26
CA ALA A 75 -5.17 -8.54 19.44
C ALA A 75 -5.21 -7.53 18.28
N LEU A 76 -4.75 -6.28 18.51
CA LEU A 76 -4.64 -5.26 17.47
C LEU A 76 -3.63 -5.69 16.39
N ARG A 77 -2.49 -6.25 16.79
CA ARG A 77 -1.47 -6.76 15.85
C ARG A 77 -2.02 -7.91 15.02
N GLU A 78 -2.66 -8.88 15.64
CA GLU A 78 -3.24 -10.05 14.98
C GLU A 78 -4.31 -9.64 13.94
N ARG A 79 -5.28 -8.82 14.34
CA ARG A 79 -6.36 -8.36 13.45
C ARG A 79 -5.84 -7.52 12.29
N THR A 80 -4.84 -6.68 12.53
CA THR A 80 -4.21 -5.88 11.47
C THR A 80 -3.44 -6.77 10.50
N ALA A 81 -2.66 -7.73 10.98
CA ALA A 81 -1.91 -8.68 10.14
C ALA A 81 -2.82 -9.61 9.33
N ALA A 82 -4.03 -9.91 9.82
CA ALA A 82 -5.02 -10.68 9.07
C ALA A 82 -5.58 -9.93 7.84
N LYS A 83 -5.57 -8.60 7.85
CA LYS A 83 -6.14 -7.74 6.78
C LYS A 83 -5.09 -7.17 5.84
N LEU A 84 -3.87 -6.95 6.32
CA LEU A 84 -2.80 -6.27 5.60
C LEU A 84 -1.57 -7.19 5.53
N THR A 85 -1.00 -7.36 4.33
CA THR A 85 0.12 -8.28 4.08
C THR A 85 1.46 -7.55 3.94
N ARG A 86 1.43 -6.25 3.56
CA ARG A 86 2.63 -5.43 3.34
C ARG A 86 2.42 -3.96 3.73
N GLY A 87 3.54 -3.28 3.89
CA GLY A 87 3.58 -1.86 4.23
C GLY A 87 3.96 -1.62 5.68
N LYS A 88 4.47 -0.44 5.98
CA LYS A 88 4.61 0.05 7.35
C LYS A 88 3.31 0.75 7.74
N VAL A 89 2.66 0.22 8.77
CA VAL A 89 1.38 0.73 9.26
C VAL A 89 1.58 1.29 10.66
N ASP A 90 1.43 2.59 10.79
CA ASP A 90 1.37 3.29 12.07
C ASP A 90 -0.09 3.40 12.51
N LEU A 91 -0.40 2.82 13.66
CA LEU A 91 -1.71 2.77 14.28
C LEU A 91 -1.66 3.56 15.58
N SER A 92 -2.46 4.61 15.68
CA SER A 92 -2.58 5.46 16.86
C SER A 92 -4.00 5.37 17.41
N LEU A 93 -4.13 4.90 18.63
CA LEU A 93 -5.39 4.91 19.39
C LEU A 93 -5.33 6.01 20.45
N ARG A 94 -6.34 6.85 20.47
CA ARG A 94 -6.54 7.86 21.50
C ARG A 94 -7.82 7.56 22.25
N PHE A 95 -7.77 7.70 23.55
CA PHE A 95 -8.92 7.63 24.44
C PHE A 95 -9.02 8.93 25.22
N ARG A 96 -10.19 9.55 25.20
CA ARG A 96 -10.52 10.71 26.03
C ARG A 96 -11.68 10.32 26.92
N ALA A 97 -11.41 10.16 28.21
CA ALA A 97 -12.43 9.83 29.19
C ALA A 97 -13.56 10.88 29.20
N SER A 98 -14.79 10.42 29.45
CA SER A 98 -15.94 11.31 29.55
C SER A 98 -15.83 12.20 30.79
N GLU A 99 -16.02 13.53 30.62
CA GLU A 99 -16.06 14.47 31.72
C GLU A 99 -17.32 14.28 32.58
N ALA A 100 -18.38 13.70 32.04
CA ALA A 100 -19.61 13.41 32.78
C ALA A 100 -19.38 12.38 33.90
N ALA A 101 -18.47 11.42 33.69
CA ALA A 101 -18.06 10.49 34.75
C ALA A 101 -17.22 11.14 35.87
N ALA A 102 -16.59 12.29 35.58
CA ALA A 102 -15.79 13.04 36.56
C ALA A 102 -16.63 14.03 37.39
N SER A 103 -17.88 14.27 37.00
CA SER A 103 -18.71 15.32 37.63
C SER A 103 -19.41 14.89 38.95
N GLU A 104 -19.57 13.59 39.21
CA GLU A 104 -20.10 13.10 40.48
C GLU A 104 -18.97 12.80 41.47
N ILE A 105 -18.93 13.59 42.55
CA ILE A 105 -18.07 13.28 43.70
C ILE A 105 -18.67 12.09 44.45
N ARG A 106 -18.19 10.88 44.14
CA ARG A 106 -18.59 9.67 44.88
C ARG A 106 -17.55 9.37 45.95
N LEU A 107 -18.01 9.31 47.18
CA LEU A 107 -17.18 9.03 48.33
C LEU A 107 -17.11 7.52 48.61
N ASN A 108 -15.96 7.07 49.10
CA ASN A 108 -15.75 5.70 49.55
C ASN A 108 -16.04 5.61 51.05
N ASP A 109 -17.29 5.25 51.40
CA ASP A 109 -17.75 5.19 52.79
C ASP A 109 -16.85 4.26 53.64
N ALA A 110 -16.42 3.14 53.11
CA ALA A 110 -15.55 2.21 53.85
C ALA A 110 -14.15 2.79 54.19
N VAL A 111 -13.65 3.74 53.39
CA VAL A 111 -12.41 4.49 53.71
C VAL A 111 -12.71 5.62 54.66
N LEU A 112 -13.84 6.31 54.49
CA LEU A 112 -14.26 7.39 55.38
C LEU A 112 -14.51 6.87 56.80
N ASP A 113 -15.21 5.76 56.97
CA ASP A 113 -15.44 5.12 58.27
C ASP A 113 -14.12 4.81 59.01
N LYS A 114 -13.12 4.32 58.29
CA LYS A 114 -11.78 4.06 58.83
C LYS A 114 -11.06 5.32 59.23
N LEU A 115 -11.18 6.38 58.42
CA LEU A 115 -10.59 7.68 58.74
C LEU A 115 -11.27 8.33 59.92
N GLU A 116 -12.60 8.23 60.03
CA GLU A 116 -13.39 8.73 61.17
C GLU A 116 -12.95 8.03 62.46
N ALA A 117 -12.92 6.68 62.46
CA ALA A 117 -12.47 5.90 63.60
C ALA A 117 -11.04 6.28 64.05
N THR A 118 -10.16 6.48 63.05
CA THR A 118 -8.78 6.91 63.32
C THR A 118 -8.72 8.33 63.87
N ALA A 119 -9.46 9.25 63.28
CA ALA A 119 -9.54 10.63 63.76
C ALA A 119 -10.05 10.74 65.21
N ALA A 120 -11.05 9.92 65.58
CA ALA A 120 -11.57 9.84 66.96
C ALA A 120 -10.48 9.42 67.98
N LEU A 121 -9.67 8.40 67.64
CA LEU A 121 -8.53 7.99 68.49
C LEU A 121 -7.45 9.06 68.59
N PHE A 122 -7.21 9.83 67.54
CA PHE A 122 -6.23 10.91 67.54
C PHE A 122 -6.75 12.14 68.32
N ALA A 123 -8.07 12.42 68.24
CA ALA A 123 -8.67 13.55 68.96
C ALA A 123 -8.52 13.41 70.46
N GLU A 124 -8.54 12.20 71.02
CA GLU A 124 -8.26 11.94 72.42
C GLU A 124 -6.83 12.32 72.86
N ARG A 125 -5.87 12.12 72.01
CA ARG A 125 -4.45 12.44 72.25
C ARG A 125 -4.04 13.85 71.83
N PHE A 126 -4.72 14.41 70.86
CA PHE A 126 -4.45 15.75 70.34
C PHE A 126 -5.72 16.59 70.25
N PRO A 127 -6.13 17.23 71.33
CA PRO A 127 -7.41 17.98 71.45
C PRO A 127 -7.58 19.13 70.44
N LYS A 128 -6.52 19.57 69.81
CA LYS A 128 -6.52 20.63 68.77
C LYS A 128 -6.42 20.06 67.35
N LEU A 129 -6.66 18.78 67.15
CA LEU A 129 -6.66 18.16 65.82
C LEU A 129 -7.77 18.82 64.99
N ASN A 130 -7.39 19.35 63.82
CA ASN A 130 -8.34 19.90 62.85
C ASN A 130 -8.19 19.11 61.55
N VAL A 131 -9.30 18.63 61.00
CA VAL A 131 -9.31 17.89 59.74
C VAL A 131 -9.82 18.83 58.67
N ASP A 132 -8.96 19.15 57.70
CA ASP A 132 -9.33 19.97 56.55
C ASP A 132 -10.05 19.13 55.50
N PHE A 133 -11.19 19.62 55.03
CA PHE A 133 -12.04 18.94 54.05
C PHE A 133 -11.30 18.67 52.72
N ALA A 134 -10.55 19.65 52.21
CA ALA A 134 -9.82 19.47 50.95
C ALA A 134 -8.72 18.42 51.09
N SER A 135 -8.02 18.39 52.23
CA SER A 135 -7.02 17.35 52.54
C SER A 135 -7.66 15.97 52.67
N LEU A 136 -8.85 15.87 53.23
CA LEU A 136 -9.60 14.62 53.32
C LEU A 136 -10.02 14.10 51.95
N LEU A 137 -10.50 14.95 51.05
CA LEU A 137 -10.82 14.57 49.67
C LEU A 137 -9.59 14.15 48.89
N GLY A 138 -8.44 14.74 49.16
CA GLY A 138 -7.15 14.36 48.54
C GLY A 138 -6.56 13.03 49.06
N TRP A 139 -7.12 12.47 50.16
CA TRP A 139 -6.59 11.23 50.72
C TRP A 139 -6.79 10.04 49.78
N PRO A 140 -5.77 9.19 49.59
CA PRO A 140 -5.85 8.05 48.66
C PRO A 140 -7.03 7.12 48.99
N GLY A 141 -7.94 6.95 48.03
CA GLY A 141 -9.07 6.05 48.11
C GLY A 141 -10.36 6.68 48.72
N VAL A 142 -10.36 7.95 49.16
CA VAL A 142 -11.57 8.65 49.63
C VAL A 142 -12.53 8.95 48.48
N LEU A 143 -12.00 9.40 47.36
CA LEU A 143 -12.78 9.53 46.12
C LEU A 143 -12.88 8.18 45.44
N LYS A 144 -14.09 7.69 45.24
CA LYS A 144 -14.36 6.55 44.34
C LYS A 144 -14.20 7.03 42.92
N ARG A 145 -13.21 6.49 42.21
CA ARG A 145 -13.23 6.53 40.75
C ARG A 145 -14.23 5.49 40.24
N GLU A 146 -15.11 5.86 39.33
CA GLU A 146 -15.91 4.86 38.61
C GLU A 146 -14.94 3.84 38.00
N GLU A 147 -15.19 2.57 38.33
CA GLU A 147 -14.49 1.49 37.61
C GLU A 147 -15.00 1.52 36.18
N VAL A 148 -14.18 2.05 35.27
CA VAL A 148 -14.42 1.94 33.83
C VAL A 148 -14.53 0.45 33.55
N ASP A 149 -15.64 0.03 32.94
CA ASP A 149 -15.75 -1.33 32.42
C ASP A 149 -14.64 -1.56 31.38
N GLN A 150 -13.53 -2.09 31.89
CA GLN A 150 -12.31 -2.30 31.08
C GLN A 150 -12.58 -3.26 29.93
N GLU A 151 -13.46 -4.26 30.12
CA GLU A 151 -13.75 -5.24 29.07
C GLU A 151 -14.63 -4.63 27.98
N GLY A 152 -15.67 -3.88 28.36
CA GLY A 152 -16.50 -3.13 27.42
C GLY A 152 -15.70 -2.11 26.61
N LEU A 153 -14.79 -1.36 27.28
CA LEU A 153 -13.91 -0.40 26.60
C LEU A 153 -12.95 -1.10 25.61
N ARG A 154 -12.38 -2.25 25.99
CA ARG A 154 -11.50 -3.05 25.12
C ARG A 154 -12.25 -3.54 23.89
N GLN A 155 -13.46 -4.09 24.08
CA GLN A 155 -14.28 -4.56 22.98
C GLN A 155 -14.66 -3.43 22.03
N ALA A 156 -15.08 -2.28 22.56
CA ALA A 156 -15.37 -1.10 21.74
C ALA A 156 -14.16 -0.64 20.92
N ALA A 157 -12.96 -0.67 21.50
CA ALA A 157 -11.73 -0.35 20.78
C ALA A 157 -11.43 -1.36 19.67
N LEU A 158 -11.66 -2.67 19.89
CA LEU A 158 -11.46 -3.70 18.87
C LEU A 158 -12.48 -3.57 17.74
N ASP A 159 -13.73 -3.24 18.03
CA ASP A 159 -14.77 -3.04 17.01
C ASP A 159 -14.47 -1.77 16.17
N LEU A 160 -13.96 -0.73 16.81
CA LEU A 160 -13.55 0.49 16.12
C LEU A 160 -12.35 0.23 15.19
N LEU A 161 -11.39 -0.61 15.61
CA LEU A 161 -10.28 -1.04 14.75
C LEU A 161 -10.78 -1.74 13.49
N GLU A 162 -11.75 -2.66 13.61
CA GLU A 162 -12.29 -3.37 12.44
C GLU A 162 -12.90 -2.40 11.42
N ARG A 163 -13.59 -1.37 11.88
CA ARG A 163 -14.12 -0.30 11.02
C ARG A 163 -13.00 0.49 10.34
N ALA A 164 -11.99 0.91 11.09
CA ALA A 164 -10.84 1.63 10.57
C ALA A 164 -10.04 0.80 9.56
N LEU A 165 -9.85 -0.50 9.82
CA LEU A 165 -9.20 -1.42 8.89
C LEU A 165 -10.01 -1.65 7.61
N ALA A 166 -11.34 -1.75 7.71
CA ALA A 166 -12.20 -1.87 6.54
C ALA A 166 -12.09 -0.62 5.64
N ASP A 167 -12.08 0.58 6.23
CA ASP A 167 -11.89 1.83 5.48
C ASP A 167 -10.47 1.93 4.88
N MET A 168 -9.44 1.51 5.62
CA MET A 168 -8.07 1.42 5.13
C MET A 168 -7.98 0.53 3.89
N VAL A 169 -8.56 -0.68 3.92
CA VAL A 169 -8.56 -1.62 2.79
C VAL A 169 -9.30 -1.03 1.59
N ALA A 170 -10.46 -0.41 1.83
CA ALA A 170 -11.23 0.25 0.77
C ALA A 170 -10.46 1.42 0.13
N THR A 171 -9.77 2.22 0.95
CA THR A 171 -8.93 3.33 0.48
C THR A 171 -7.75 2.84 -0.34
N ARG A 172 -7.06 1.77 0.10
CA ARG A 172 -5.97 1.13 -0.66
C ARG A 172 -6.45 0.59 -2.02
N ALA A 173 -7.66 0.04 -2.07
CA ALA A 173 -8.25 -0.45 -3.33
C ALA A 173 -8.58 0.69 -4.29
N ARG A 174 -9.24 1.76 -3.83
CA ARG A 174 -9.54 2.95 -4.65
C ARG A 174 -8.28 3.62 -5.22
N GLU A 175 -7.27 3.76 -4.39
CA GLU A 175 -5.99 4.34 -4.82
C GLU A 175 -5.26 3.41 -5.79
N GLY A 176 -5.28 2.10 -5.54
CA GLY A 176 -4.73 1.10 -6.45
C GLY A 176 -5.37 1.13 -7.84
N GLU A 177 -6.69 1.33 -7.93
CA GLU A 177 -7.39 1.50 -9.21
C GLU A 177 -6.91 2.72 -9.98
N ARG A 178 -6.71 3.86 -9.29
CA ARG A 178 -6.15 5.08 -9.90
C ARG A 178 -4.74 4.86 -10.42
N LEU A 179 -3.88 4.19 -9.64
CA LEU A 179 -2.53 3.82 -10.05
C LEU A 179 -2.56 2.89 -11.26
N GLY A 180 -3.46 1.91 -11.29
CA GLY A 180 -3.67 1.03 -12.44
C GLY A 180 -4.10 1.78 -13.70
N GLY A 181 -4.98 2.78 -13.56
CA GLY A 181 -5.38 3.68 -14.65
C GLY A 181 -4.19 4.47 -15.20
N PHE A 182 -3.43 5.09 -14.30
CA PHE A 182 -2.22 5.84 -14.66
C PHE A 182 -1.21 4.97 -15.43
N LEU A 183 -0.94 3.75 -14.95
CA LEU A 183 0.01 2.84 -15.62
C LEU A 183 -0.47 2.43 -17.02
N ARG A 184 -1.77 2.15 -17.20
CA ARG A 184 -2.34 1.82 -18.53
C ARG A 184 -2.16 2.99 -19.49
N GLU A 185 -2.44 4.22 -19.07
CA GLU A 185 -2.26 5.42 -19.89
C GLU A 185 -0.79 5.58 -20.34
N ARG A 186 0.17 5.33 -19.46
CA ARG A 186 1.60 5.40 -19.80
C ARG A 186 2.02 4.27 -20.74
N LEU A 187 1.51 3.05 -20.54
CA LEU A 187 1.72 1.94 -21.47
C LEU A 187 1.17 2.22 -22.87
N ASP A 188 0.01 2.90 -22.96
CA ASP A 188 -0.54 3.35 -24.23
C ASP A 188 0.33 4.42 -24.88
N GLY A 189 0.94 5.30 -24.08
CA GLY A 189 1.94 6.27 -24.55
C GLY A 189 3.17 5.58 -25.13
N ILE A 190 3.75 4.61 -24.41
CA ILE A 190 4.89 3.80 -24.88
C ILE A 190 4.53 3.04 -26.17
N ALA A 191 3.34 2.44 -26.23
CA ALA A 191 2.89 1.72 -27.43
C ALA A 191 2.80 2.63 -28.66
N ARG A 192 2.34 3.87 -28.51
CA ARG A 192 2.31 4.86 -29.60
C ARG A 192 3.71 5.21 -30.07
N ILE A 193 4.63 5.51 -29.15
CA ILE A 193 6.02 5.83 -29.52
C ILE A 193 6.67 4.65 -30.25
N VAL A 194 6.47 3.41 -29.81
CA VAL A 194 6.97 2.22 -30.48
C VAL A 194 6.41 2.11 -31.90
N ALA A 195 5.12 2.38 -32.10
CA ALA A 195 4.47 2.35 -33.41
C ALA A 195 5.03 3.45 -34.33
N ASP A 196 5.21 4.68 -33.80
CA ASP A 196 5.77 5.80 -34.55
C ASP A 196 7.20 5.51 -35.02
N VAL A 197 8.04 4.99 -34.13
CA VAL A 197 9.42 4.59 -34.49
C VAL A 197 9.41 3.54 -35.58
N ARG A 198 8.56 2.50 -35.48
CA ARG A 198 8.41 1.49 -36.55
C ARG A 198 8.02 2.12 -37.89
N GLY A 199 7.12 3.11 -37.86
CA GLY A 199 6.71 3.83 -39.06
C GLY A 199 7.83 4.62 -39.71
N TRP A 200 8.76 5.16 -38.93
CA TRP A 200 9.89 5.97 -39.44
C TRP A 200 11.07 5.13 -39.95
N LEU A 201 11.22 3.87 -39.47
CA LEU A 201 12.38 3.04 -39.81
C LEU A 201 12.63 2.84 -41.33
N PRO A 202 11.61 2.64 -42.17
CA PRO A 202 11.85 2.50 -43.63
C PRO A 202 12.53 3.75 -44.23
N ASP A 203 12.05 4.92 -43.85
CA ASP A 203 12.59 6.19 -44.32
C ASP A 203 14.00 6.46 -43.78
N ILE A 204 14.22 6.16 -42.52
CA ILE A 204 15.54 6.30 -41.87
C ILE A 204 16.57 5.37 -42.55
N ARG A 205 16.20 4.11 -42.79
CA ARG A 205 17.07 3.14 -43.48
C ARG A 205 17.39 3.57 -44.89
N LYS A 206 16.39 4.10 -45.64
CA LYS A 206 16.57 4.63 -46.99
C LYS A 206 17.53 5.83 -46.99
N ALA A 207 17.29 6.82 -46.12
CA ALA A 207 18.12 8.02 -46.02
C ALA A 207 19.57 7.69 -45.65
N LEU A 208 19.75 6.74 -44.71
CA LEU A 208 21.08 6.29 -44.33
C LEU A 208 21.80 5.56 -45.44
N ARG A 209 21.10 4.66 -46.17
CA ARG A 209 21.65 3.99 -47.31
C ARG A 209 22.15 4.97 -48.38
N MET A 210 21.33 5.95 -48.73
CA MET A 210 21.72 7.03 -49.67
C MET A 210 22.95 7.80 -49.19
N ARG A 211 23.02 8.11 -47.89
CA ARG A 211 24.19 8.80 -47.30
C ARG A 211 25.45 7.97 -47.38
N LEU A 212 25.35 6.65 -47.10
CA LEU A 212 26.48 5.72 -47.19
C LEU A 212 26.94 5.53 -48.63
N GLU A 213 26.01 5.39 -49.61
CA GLU A 213 26.31 5.29 -51.02
C GLU A 213 27.02 6.56 -51.53
N ALA A 214 26.55 7.74 -51.13
CA ALA A 214 27.20 9.01 -51.50
C ALA A 214 28.63 9.10 -50.94
N LYS A 215 28.80 8.74 -49.66
CA LYS A 215 30.11 8.76 -49.01
C LYS A 215 31.09 7.74 -49.62
N LEU A 216 30.59 6.55 -50.01
CA LEU A 216 31.35 5.57 -50.75
C LEU A 216 31.81 6.10 -52.11
N ALA A 217 30.90 6.75 -52.86
CA ALA A 217 31.23 7.34 -54.15
C ALA A 217 32.31 8.43 -54.03
N GLU A 218 32.26 9.25 -52.97
CA GLU A 218 33.28 10.24 -52.66
C GLU A 218 34.64 9.61 -52.35
N ILE A 219 34.68 8.56 -51.54
CA ILE A 219 35.91 7.82 -51.18
C ILE A 219 36.49 7.12 -52.41
N MET A 220 35.66 6.52 -53.27
CA MET A 220 36.11 5.84 -54.49
C MET A 220 36.76 6.80 -55.52
N GLN A 221 36.43 8.09 -55.47
CA GLN A 221 37.04 9.12 -56.31
C GLN A 221 38.39 9.61 -55.75
N SER A 222 38.73 9.29 -54.49
CA SER A 222 39.99 9.71 -53.90
C SER A 222 41.14 8.77 -54.30
N ALA A 223 42.33 9.37 -54.56
CA ALA A 223 43.53 8.59 -54.90
C ALA A 223 44.04 7.66 -53.80
N GLU A 224 43.56 7.86 -52.55
CA GLU A 224 43.83 6.99 -51.40
C GLU A 224 43.11 5.66 -51.44
N PHE A 225 41.96 5.57 -52.13
CA PHE A 225 41.19 4.31 -52.25
C PHE A 225 41.93 3.22 -53.01
N LEU A 226 42.76 3.57 -53.97
CA LEU A 226 43.59 2.58 -54.72
C LEU A 226 44.60 1.84 -53.83
N ARG A 227 44.78 2.25 -52.58
CA ARG A 227 45.65 1.65 -51.57
C ARG A 227 44.89 1.10 -50.37
N ALA A 228 43.57 1.29 -50.29
CA ALA A 228 42.77 0.83 -49.16
C ALA A 228 42.36 -0.64 -49.30
N ASP A 229 42.41 -1.35 -48.22
CA ASP A 229 41.92 -2.74 -48.11
C ASP A 229 40.37 -2.72 -48.15
N ASN A 230 39.79 -3.17 -49.26
CA ASN A 230 38.34 -3.23 -49.46
C ASN A 230 37.63 -4.03 -48.37
N SER A 231 38.33 -4.99 -47.74
CA SER A 231 37.76 -5.82 -46.68
C SER A 231 37.45 -4.98 -45.40
N ARG A 232 38.26 -3.96 -45.09
CA ARG A 232 38.01 -3.07 -43.97
C ARG A 232 36.79 -2.17 -44.19
N LEU A 233 36.56 -1.73 -45.43
CA LEU A 233 35.42 -0.91 -45.79
C LEU A 233 34.10 -1.68 -45.67
N GLU A 234 34.10 -2.92 -46.18
CA GLU A 234 32.94 -3.81 -46.03
C GLU A 234 32.63 -4.14 -44.57
N GLN A 235 33.64 -4.39 -43.74
CA GLN A 235 33.46 -4.60 -42.29
C GLN A 235 32.88 -3.36 -41.60
N GLU A 236 33.33 -2.15 -41.88
CA GLU A 236 32.81 -0.92 -41.31
C GLU A 236 31.35 -0.69 -41.73
N LEU A 237 30.99 -0.97 -42.99
CA LEU A 237 29.62 -0.89 -43.50
C LEU A 237 28.67 -1.87 -42.76
N VAL A 238 29.10 -3.11 -42.59
CA VAL A 238 28.34 -4.13 -41.87
C VAL A 238 28.16 -3.70 -40.40
N LEU A 239 29.20 -3.17 -39.76
CA LEU A 239 29.12 -2.62 -38.39
C LEU A 239 28.18 -1.43 -38.29
N GLN A 240 28.18 -0.51 -39.24
CA GLN A 240 27.28 0.63 -39.30
C GLN A 240 25.83 0.17 -39.50
N LEU A 241 25.56 -0.79 -40.34
CA LEU A 241 24.24 -1.34 -40.59
C LEU A 241 23.70 -2.14 -39.38
N SER A 242 24.56 -2.91 -38.71
CA SER A 242 24.15 -3.64 -37.52
C SER A 242 23.83 -2.71 -36.30
N ARG A 243 24.46 -1.53 -36.20
CA ARG A 243 24.16 -0.54 -35.17
C ARG A 243 22.79 0.11 -35.31
N ILE A 244 22.12 -0.05 -36.46
CA ILE A 244 20.84 0.62 -36.76
C ILE A 244 19.68 -0.34 -36.62
N ASP A 245 19.96 -1.61 -36.42
CA ASP A 245 18.93 -2.61 -36.23
C ASP A 245 18.34 -2.46 -34.82
N VAL A 246 17.15 -1.86 -34.76
CA VAL A 246 16.36 -1.63 -33.55
C VAL A 246 15.06 -2.43 -33.55
N ASP A 247 14.88 -3.32 -34.52
CA ASP A 247 13.65 -4.13 -34.61
C ASP A 247 13.48 -5.03 -33.39
N GLU A 248 14.57 -5.61 -32.88
CA GLU A 248 14.57 -6.46 -31.70
C GLU A 248 14.12 -5.69 -30.45
N GLU A 249 14.63 -4.46 -30.25
CA GLU A 249 14.25 -3.60 -29.12
C GLU A 249 12.77 -3.22 -29.18
N LEU A 250 12.25 -2.92 -30.37
CA LEU A 250 10.84 -2.61 -30.57
C LEU A 250 9.93 -3.83 -30.36
N ASP A 251 10.37 -5.01 -30.76
CA ASP A 251 9.65 -6.25 -30.50
C ASP A 251 9.63 -6.59 -29.01
N ARG A 252 10.76 -6.45 -28.32
CA ARG A 252 10.86 -6.63 -26.87
C ARG A 252 9.99 -5.61 -26.13
N LEU A 253 10.04 -4.33 -26.48
CA LEU A 253 9.15 -3.31 -25.90
C LEU A 253 7.68 -3.69 -26.09
N THR A 254 7.30 -4.19 -27.28
CA THR A 254 5.92 -4.65 -27.54
C THR A 254 5.53 -5.82 -26.67
N ALA A 255 6.42 -6.80 -26.48
CA ALA A 255 6.20 -7.94 -25.60
C ALA A 255 6.08 -7.50 -24.11
N HIS A 256 6.92 -6.56 -23.68
CA HIS A 256 6.87 -6.02 -22.32
C HIS A 256 5.58 -5.23 -22.05
N ILE A 257 5.07 -4.47 -23.03
CA ILE A 257 3.77 -3.80 -22.95
C ILE A 257 2.64 -4.82 -22.74
N ALA A 258 2.63 -5.89 -23.52
CA ALA A 258 1.63 -6.96 -23.41
C ALA A 258 1.70 -7.65 -22.03
N GLU A 259 2.91 -7.95 -21.55
CA GLU A 259 3.10 -8.56 -20.23
C GLU A 259 2.70 -7.60 -19.09
N ALA A 260 3.04 -6.30 -19.19
CA ALA A 260 2.60 -5.31 -18.20
C ALA A 260 1.08 -5.23 -18.11
N ARG A 261 0.39 -5.18 -19.26
CA ARG A 261 -1.08 -5.20 -19.31
C ARG A 261 -1.67 -6.48 -18.69
N ARG A 262 -1.03 -7.63 -18.94
CA ARG A 262 -1.43 -8.91 -18.35
C ARG A 262 -1.27 -8.93 -16.83
N ILE A 263 -0.16 -8.39 -16.32
CA ILE A 263 0.08 -8.27 -14.86
C ILE A 263 -0.96 -7.35 -14.23
N LEU A 264 -1.27 -6.20 -14.86
CA LEU A 264 -2.27 -5.25 -14.38
C LEU A 264 -3.70 -5.80 -14.39
N ALA A 265 -3.97 -6.85 -15.17
CA ALA A 265 -5.26 -7.53 -15.24
C ALA A 265 -5.36 -8.76 -14.33
N ALA A 266 -4.25 -9.23 -13.77
CA ALA A 266 -4.22 -10.43 -12.93
C ALA A 266 -4.60 -10.11 -11.47
N PRO A 267 -5.21 -11.05 -10.74
CA PRO A 267 -5.56 -10.88 -9.31
C PRO A 267 -4.35 -11.00 -8.37
N ASP A 268 -3.20 -11.42 -8.88
CA ASP A 268 -1.99 -11.66 -8.11
C ASP A 268 -1.25 -10.36 -7.76
N PRO A 269 -0.44 -10.33 -6.68
CA PRO A 269 0.39 -9.20 -6.35
C PRO A 269 1.26 -8.74 -7.52
N ALA A 270 1.09 -7.49 -7.95
CA ALA A 270 1.66 -6.96 -9.18
C ALA A 270 3.02 -6.25 -8.99
N GLY A 271 3.23 -5.61 -7.83
CA GLY A 271 4.30 -4.64 -7.64
C GLY A 271 5.70 -5.13 -7.99
N ARG A 272 6.13 -6.30 -7.47
CA ARG A 272 7.48 -6.83 -7.75
C ARG A 272 7.69 -7.22 -9.22
N ARG A 273 6.64 -7.77 -9.85
CA ARG A 273 6.69 -8.18 -11.26
C ARG A 273 6.77 -6.96 -12.17
N LEU A 274 6.01 -5.91 -11.87
CA LEU A 274 6.07 -4.65 -12.59
C LEU A 274 7.41 -3.95 -12.39
N ASP A 275 7.98 -3.94 -11.18
CA ASP A 275 9.29 -3.32 -10.92
C ASP A 275 10.40 -3.97 -11.77
N PHE A 276 10.42 -5.31 -11.84
CA PHE A 276 11.34 -6.01 -12.74
C PHE A 276 11.10 -5.63 -14.21
N LEU A 277 9.85 -5.55 -14.63
CA LEU A 277 9.51 -5.20 -16.01
C LEU A 277 9.91 -3.75 -16.35
N MET A 278 9.85 -2.81 -15.38
CA MET A 278 10.35 -1.45 -15.57
C MET A 278 11.86 -1.41 -15.84
N GLN A 279 12.63 -2.32 -15.24
CA GLN A 279 14.06 -2.45 -15.54
C GLN A 279 14.30 -2.91 -16.97
N GLU A 280 13.53 -3.89 -17.46
CA GLU A 280 13.61 -4.35 -18.85
C GLU A 280 13.19 -3.25 -19.83
N PHE A 281 12.09 -2.53 -19.59
CA PHE A 281 11.71 -1.37 -20.38
C PHE A 281 12.83 -0.33 -20.48
N ASN A 282 13.48 -0.04 -19.37
CA ASN A 282 14.59 0.94 -19.33
C ASN A 282 15.80 0.44 -20.13
N ARG A 283 16.09 -0.87 -20.06
CA ARG A 283 17.16 -1.49 -20.84
C ARG A 283 16.90 -1.35 -22.34
N GLU A 284 15.70 -1.68 -22.82
CA GLU A 284 15.36 -1.59 -24.23
C GLU A 284 15.35 -0.12 -24.72
N ALA A 285 14.84 0.82 -23.92
CA ALA A 285 14.88 2.23 -24.24
C ALA A 285 16.31 2.80 -24.29
N ASN A 286 17.22 2.32 -23.44
CA ASN A 286 18.64 2.68 -23.48
C ASN A 286 19.31 2.15 -24.76
N THR A 287 19.05 0.89 -25.13
CA THR A 287 19.61 0.28 -26.33
C THR A 287 19.10 0.98 -27.59
N LEU A 288 17.78 1.26 -27.66
CA LEU A 288 17.18 2.06 -28.73
C LEU A 288 17.85 3.42 -28.87
N GLY A 289 18.07 4.13 -27.76
CA GLY A 289 18.75 5.43 -27.74
C GLY A 289 20.20 5.37 -28.23
N SER A 290 20.94 4.32 -27.83
CA SER A 290 22.35 4.14 -28.25
C SER A 290 22.51 3.74 -29.72
N LYS A 291 21.52 3.06 -30.29
CA LYS A 291 21.47 2.66 -31.72
C LYS A 291 20.84 3.74 -32.59
N SER A 292 20.35 4.84 -32.03
CA SER A 292 19.67 5.90 -32.77
C SER A 292 20.63 6.69 -33.64
N VAL A 293 20.30 6.83 -34.91
CA VAL A 293 21.04 7.62 -35.93
C VAL A 293 20.21 8.78 -36.48
N ASP A 294 18.96 8.93 -36.06
CA ASP A 294 18.02 9.96 -36.49
C ASP A 294 17.48 10.70 -35.26
N ALA A 295 17.31 12.02 -35.40
CA ALA A 295 16.84 12.87 -34.29
C ALA A 295 15.46 12.45 -33.74
N ARG A 296 14.57 11.94 -34.61
CA ARG A 296 13.23 11.45 -34.22
C ARG A 296 13.33 10.24 -33.30
N THR A 297 14.20 9.28 -33.63
CA THR A 297 14.40 8.07 -32.81
C THR A 297 15.13 8.40 -31.51
N THR A 298 16.04 9.37 -31.50
CA THR A 298 16.68 9.87 -30.28
C THR A 298 15.65 10.52 -29.34
N GLN A 299 14.79 11.38 -29.88
CA GLN A 299 13.72 12.02 -29.11
C GLN A 299 12.72 10.97 -28.56
N ALA A 300 12.33 10.00 -29.38
CA ALA A 300 11.47 8.89 -28.95
C ALA A 300 12.08 8.11 -27.78
N ALA A 301 13.38 7.82 -27.82
CA ALA A 301 14.07 7.13 -26.73
C ALA A 301 14.06 7.97 -25.42
N VAL A 302 14.18 9.28 -25.50
CA VAL A 302 14.07 10.18 -24.35
C VAL A 302 12.65 10.15 -23.78
N GLU A 303 11.63 10.24 -24.64
CA GLU A 303 10.22 10.20 -24.21
C GLU A 303 9.85 8.84 -23.59
N LEU A 304 10.32 7.75 -24.14
CA LEU A 304 10.18 6.41 -23.54
C LEU A 304 10.74 6.39 -22.12
N LYS A 305 11.97 6.90 -21.91
CA LYS A 305 12.59 6.95 -20.57
C LYS A 305 11.77 7.74 -19.58
N VAL A 306 11.21 8.88 -20.00
CA VAL A 306 10.34 9.72 -19.13
C VAL A 306 9.11 8.94 -18.70
N LEU A 307 8.41 8.28 -19.63
CA LEU A 307 7.22 7.49 -19.32
C LEU A 307 7.55 6.29 -18.42
N ILE A 308 8.67 5.61 -18.69
CA ILE A 308 9.14 4.46 -17.91
C ILE A 308 9.47 4.89 -16.47
N GLU A 309 10.15 6.01 -16.26
CA GLU A 309 10.49 6.49 -14.92
C GLU A 309 9.24 6.92 -14.14
N GLN A 310 8.29 7.60 -14.79
CA GLN A 310 7.00 7.91 -14.19
C GLN A 310 6.25 6.65 -13.75
N MET A 311 6.27 5.60 -14.55
CA MET A 311 5.67 4.31 -14.18
C MET A 311 6.40 3.68 -13.00
N ARG A 312 7.74 3.68 -13.02
CA ARG A 312 8.58 3.08 -11.98
C ARG A 312 8.32 3.69 -10.59
N GLU A 313 8.19 5.02 -10.52
CA GLU A 313 7.84 5.72 -9.28
C GLU A 313 6.49 5.23 -8.71
N GLN A 314 5.49 5.03 -9.56
CA GLN A 314 4.17 4.60 -9.12
C GLN A 314 4.12 3.10 -8.78
N VAL A 315 4.87 2.28 -9.51
CA VAL A 315 4.98 0.83 -9.26
C VAL A 315 5.52 0.54 -7.85
N GLN A 316 6.39 1.39 -7.30
CA GLN A 316 6.89 1.24 -5.94
C GLN A 316 5.79 1.29 -4.87
N ASN A 317 4.64 1.91 -5.17
CA ASN A 317 3.51 2.03 -4.25
C ASN A 317 2.44 0.93 -4.44
N ILE A 318 2.68 -0.03 -5.32
CA ILE A 318 1.74 -1.11 -5.67
C ILE A 318 2.07 -2.40 -4.93
N GLU A 319 1.03 -2.99 -4.35
CA GLU A 319 1.04 -4.33 -3.75
C GLU A 319 0.56 -5.38 -4.74
#